data_a5c15314b70836b8ae136aafb778fbdc
#
_entry.id   a5c15314b70836b8ae136aafb778fbdc
#
_cell.length_a   1.000
_cell.length_b   1.000
_cell.length_c   1.000
_cell.angle_alpha   90.00
_cell.angle_beta   90.00
_cell.angle_gamma   90.00
#
_symmetry.space_group_name_H-M   'P 1'
#
loop_
_entity.id
_entity.type
_entity.pdbx_description
1 polymer ?
#
loop_
_entity_poly.entity_id
_entity_poly.type
_entity_poly.pdbx_seq_one_letter_code
_entity_poly.pdbx_strand_id
1 'polypeptide(L)'
;IILDGVEINATMMNNLPPESIASFSVLKDATATSLYGSRGANGVIIVTTKQGQLSEKMSVDIRFDNTFSMPTYVQKMADGPTYMDMYNEAVYNQAIANNQEYEPFYSRDKIDKTRANANPYLFPNNDWYSMLFKDFAVNQNLNISIKGGSKNVDYFLNAGIFYENGIIRQPKEDKLDVGMRNKKYLFQSNVTARVTSTTKVGV
;
A
#
# COMPACT_ATOMS: atom_id res chain seq x y z
N ILE A 1 -2.65 -15.26 17.07
CA ILE A 1 -2.14 -13.95 17.51
C ILE A 1 -2.96 -13.53 18.72
N ILE A 2 -2.30 -13.09 19.76
CA ILE A 2 -2.93 -12.61 21.01
C ILE A 2 -2.63 -11.10 21.14
N LEU A 3 -3.65 -10.29 21.17
CA LEU A 3 -3.58 -8.84 21.40
C LEU A 3 -4.15 -8.53 22.79
N ASP A 4 -3.32 -8.02 23.69
CA ASP A 4 -3.71 -7.68 25.08
C ASP A 4 -4.49 -8.80 25.79
N GLY A 5 -4.12 -10.06 25.52
CA GLY A 5 -4.76 -11.25 26.10
C GLY A 5 -5.94 -11.80 25.29
N VAL A 6 -6.38 -11.14 24.22
CA VAL A 6 -7.50 -11.56 23.37
C VAL A 6 -6.98 -12.13 22.05
N GLU A 7 -7.54 -13.24 21.59
CA GLU A 7 -7.19 -13.84 20.29
C GLU A 7 -7.73 -13.00 19.13
N ILE A 8 -6.85 -12.61 18.21
CA ILE A 8 -7.20 -11.89 16.99
C ILE A 8 -6.68 -12.60 15.74
N ASN A 9 -7.25 -12.28 14.58
CA ASN A 9 -6.79 -12.78 13.30
C ASN A 9 -5.72 -11.87 12.67
N ALA A 10 -5.08 -12.36 11.59
CA ALA A 10 -4.04 -11.61 10.88
C ALA A 10 -4.56 -10.29 10.27
N THR A 11 -5.81 -10.25 9.82
CA THR A 11 -6.41 -9.03 9.27
C THR A 11 -6.55 -7.95 10.34
N MET A 12 -6.98 -8.30 11.54
CA MET A 12 -7.03 -7.38 12.68
C MET A 12 -5.64 -6.88 13.05
N MET A 13 -4.65 -7.78 13.09
CA MET A 13 -3.26 -7.41 13.37
C MET A 13 -2.71 -6.40 12.34
N ASN A 14 -2.93 -6.63 11.04
CA ASN A 14 -2.48 -5.74 9.97
C ASN A 14 -3.16 -4.36 10.00
N ASN A 15 -4.28 -4.26 10.70
CA ASN A 15 -5.00 -3.00 10.86
C ASN A 15 -4.53 -2.16 12.05
N LEU A 16 -3.72 -2.73 12.94
CA LEU A 16 -3.19 -1.97 14.08
C LEU A 16 -2.13 -0.97 13.61
N PRO A 17 -2.19 0.29 14.07
CA PRO A 17 -1.12 1.23 13.82
C PRO A 17 0.13 0.80 14.59
N PRO A 18 1.32 0.76 13.95
CA PRO A 18 2.56 0.42 14.63
C PRO A 18 2.83 1.29 15.86
N GLU A 19 2.38 2.54 15.84
CA GLU A 19 2.50 3.50 16.92
C GLU A 19 1.75 3.10 18.18
N SER A 20 0.73 2.24 18.07
CA SER A 20 -0.04 1.74 19.21
C SER A 20 0.58 0.54 19.89
N ILE A 21 1.56 -0.10 19.26
CA ILE A 21 2.21 -1.31 19.78
C ILE A 21 3.31 -0.93 20.78
N ALA A 22 3.26 -1.51 21.96
CA ALA A 22 4.29 -1.38 22.97
C ALA A 22 5.35 -2.49 22.85
N SER A 23 4.89 -3.72 22.64
CA SER A 23 5.79 -4.87 22.51
C SER A 23 5.21 -5.95 21.60
N PHE A 24 6.13 -6.72 21.01
CA PHE A 24 5.83 -7.85 20.15
C PHE A 24 6.71 -9.02 20.57
N SER A 25 6.09 -10.14 20.88
CA SER A 25 6.79 -11.35 21.33
C SER A 25 6.32 -12.57 20.55
N VAL A 26 7.26 -13.43 20.17
CA VAL A 26 6.93 -14.69 19.48
C VAL A 26 7.33 -15.86 20.38
N LEU A 27 6.34 -16.61 20.84
CA LEU A 27 6.54 -17.82 21.61
C LEU A 27 6.58 -19.01 20.67
N LYS A 28 7.71 -19.71 20.66
CA LYS A 28 7.92 -20.94 19.88
C LYS A 28 8.22 -22.15 20.78
N ASP A 29 8.43 -21.93 22.06
CA ASP A 29 8.70 -22.98 23.03
C ASP A 29 7.40 -23.72 23.39
N ALA A 30 7.49 -25.06 23.45
CA ALA A 30 6.36 -25.92 23.77
C ALA A 30 5.73 -25.63 25.13
N THR A 31 6.56 -25.25 26.13
CA THR A 31 6.09 -24.90 27.47
C THR A 31 5.24 -23.62 27.44
N ALA A 32 5.70 -22.59 26.72
CA ALA A 32 5.00 -21.33 26.60
C ALA A 32 3.71 -21.46 25.74
N THR A 33 3.77 -22.27 24.67
CA THR A 33 2.62 -22.48 23.79
C THR A 33 1.56 -23.40 24.39
N SER A 34 1.90 -24.22 25.38
CA SER A 34 0.94 -25.12 26.06
C SER A 34 -0.22 -24.38 26.75
N LEU A 35 0.00 -23.11 27.13
CA LEU A 35 -1.03 -22.25 27.71
C LEU A 35 -2.17 -21.93 26.71
N TYR A 36 -1.90 -22.08 25.40
CA TYR A 36 -2.84 -21.77 24.32
C TYR A 36 -3.42 -23.02 23.64
N GLY A 37 -3.12 -24.22 24.19
CA GLY A 37 -3.62 -25.51 23.73
C GLY A 37 -3.22 -25.82 22.28
N SER A 38 -4.06 -26.54 21.55
CA SER A 38 -3.80 -26.96 20.15
C SER A 38 -3.56 -25.77 19.19
N ARG A 39 -4.11 -24.60 19.49
CA ARG A 39 -3.91 -23.37 18.68
C ARG A 39 -2.50 -22.81 18.81
N GLY A 40 -1.77 -23.17 19.86
CA GLY A 40 -0.38 -22.79 20.09
C GLY A 40 0.65 -23.69 19.40
N ALA A 41 0.25 -24.78 18.77
CA ALA A 41 1.15 -25.81 18.21
C ALA A 41 2.17 -25.24 17.20
N ASN A 42 1.81 -24.22 16.44
CA ASN A 42 2.69 -23.54 15.47
C ASN A 42 3.37 -22.27 16.01
N GLY A 43 3.30 -22.07 17.32
CA GLY A 43 3.77 -20.86 17.99
C GLY A 43 2.66 -19.82 18.20
N VAL A 44 2.92 -18.89 19.12
CA VAL A 44 2.00 -17.82 19.50
C VAL A 44 2.68 -16.47 19.37
N ILE A 45 2.03 -15.55 18.71
CA ILE A 45 2.44 -14.15 18.63
C ILE A 45 1.66 -13.38 19.68
N ILE A 46 2.36 -12.74 20.62
CA ILE A 46 1.77 -11.87 21.64
C ILE A 46 2.08 -10.43 21.26
N VAL A 47 1.05 -9.62 21.18
CA VAL A 47 1.14 -8.18 20.92
C VAL A 47 0.55 -7.47 22.12
N THR A 48 1.29 -6.51 22.65
CA THR A 48 0.80 -5.65 23.73
C THR A 48 0.71 -4.22 23.23
N THR A 49 -0.42 -3.58 23.46
CA THR A 49 -0.59 -2.18 23.07
C THR A 49 -0.04 -1.23 24.13
N LYS A 50 0.26 0.00 23.72
CA LYS A 50 0.70 1.06 24.61
C LYS A 50 -0.42 1.40 25.59
N GLN A 51 -0.04 1.66 26.83
CA GLN A 51 -0.93 2.10 27.90
C GLN A 51 -0.35 3.36 28.51
N GLY A 52 -1.18 4.16 29.18
CA GLY A 52 -0.74 5.22 30.06
C GLY A 52 -0.09 4.67 31.32
N GLN A 53 0.53 5.55 32.10
CA GLN A 53 1.09 5.22 33.40
C GLN A 53 0.49 6.17 34.44
N LEU A 54 0.22 5.64 35.63
CA LEU A 54 -0.28 6.46 36.72
C LEU A 54 0.70 7.57 37.07
N SER A 55 0.16 8.76 37.35
CA SER A 55 0.93 9.95 37.66
C SER A 55 1.90 10.41 36.57
N GLU A 56 1.72 9.89 35.33
CA GLU A 56 2.47 10.34 34.17
C GLU A 56 1.93 11.70 33.68
N LYS A 57 2.85 12.62 33.38
CA LYS A 57 2.47 13.89 32.73
C LYS A 57 1.94 13.58 31.34
N MET A 58 0.91 14.32 30.92
CA MET A 58 0.38 14.21 29.58
C MET A 58 1.47 14.47 28.54
N SER A 59 1.63 13.55 27.62
CA SER A 59 2.45 13.74 26.42
C SER A 59 1.62 13.55 25.16
N VAL A 60 1.94 14.35 24.14
CA VAL A 60 1.31 14.30 22.84
C VAL A 60 2.40 14.05 21.80
N ASP A 61 2.25 12.97 21.05
CA ASP A 61 3.13 12.64 19.93
C ASP A 61 2.35 12.79 18.63
N ILE A 62 2.90 13.56 17.69
CA ILE A 62 2.33 13.76 16.36
C ILE A 62 3.35 13.26 15.35
N ARG A 63 2.92 12.34 14.48
CA ARG A 63 3.72 11.82 13.40
C ARG A 63 3.02 12.04 12.08
N PHE A 64 3.73 12.65 11.13
CA PHE A 64 3.29 12.81 9.76
C PHE A 64 4.31 12.20 8.82
N ASP A 65 3.87 11.22 8.02
CA ASP A 65 4.70 10.59 7.01
C ASP A 65 4.12 10.90 5.63
N ASN A 66 4.99 11.29 4.70
CA ASN A 66 4.65 11.48 3.29
C ASN A 66 5.55 10.56 2.47
N THR A 67 4.95 9.58 1.80
CA THR A 67 5.67 8.54 1.06
C THR A 67 5.40 8.69 -0.43
N PHE A 68 6.47 8.72 -1.21
CA PHE A 68 6.41 8.69 -2.67
C PHE A 68 6.71 7.26 -3.14
N SER A 69 5.70 6.62 -3.72
CA SER A 69 5.81 5.27 -4.26
C SER A 69 5.93 5.33 -5.77
N MET A 70 6.98 4.76 -6.32
CA MET A 70 7.22 4.70 -7.76
C MET A 70 7.60 3.29 -8.19
N PRO A 71 7.32 2.88 -9.44
CA PRO A 71 7.80 1.62 -9.96
C PRO A 71 9.33 1.56 -9.94
N THR A 72 9.88 0.46 -9.46
CA THR A 72 11.34 0.25 -9.47
C THR A 72 11.87 -0.03 -10.87
N TYR A 73 11.00 -0.51 -11.75
CA TYR A 73 11.32 -0.79 -13.15
C TYR A 73 10.10 -0.49 -14.02
N VAL A 74 10.34 0.23 -15.11
CA VAL A 74 9.37 0.48 -16.17
C VAL A 74 9.93 -0.13 -17.45
N GLN A 75 9.20 -1.08 -18.00
CA GLN A 75 9.60 -1.68 -19.28
C GLN A 75 9.47 -0.65 -20.39
N LYS A 76 10.59 -0.41 -21.10
CA LYS A 76 10.57 0.44 -22.29
C LYS A 76 9.95 -0.33 -23.45
N MET A 77 8.88 0.19 -23.99
CA MET A 77 8.23 -0.35 -25.17
C MET A 77 8.79 0.36 -26.42
N ALA A 78 8.79 -0.34 -27.56
CA ALA A 78 9.06 0.30 -28.83
C ALA A 78 7.94 1.31 -29.15
N ASP A 79 8.31 2.45 -29.70
CA ASP A 79 7.32 3.39 -30.23
C ASP A 79 6.66 2.85 -31.50
N GLY A 80 5.56 3.47 -31.93
CA GLY A 80 4.78 3.01 -33.08
C GLY A 80 5.61 2.86 -34.37
N PRO A 81 6.40 3.86 -34.79
CA PRO A 81 7.26 3.74 -35.94
C PRO A 81 8.28 2.61 -35.87
N THR A 82 8.97 2.49 -34.73
CA THR A 82 9.93 1.40 -34.50
C THR A 82 9.26 0.02 -34.55
N TYR A 83 8.09 -0.12 -33.93
CA TYR A 83 7.30 -1.36 -34.00
C TYR A 83 6.94 -1.70 -35.47
N MET A 84 6.47 -0.73 -36.24
CA MET A 84 6.09 -0.95 -37.66
C MET A 84 7.27 -1.33 -38.51
N ASP A 85 8.44 -0.68 -38.30
CA ASP A 85 9.68 -1.04 -39.03
C ASP A 85 10.12 -2.49 -38.69
N MET A 86 10.15 -2.86 -37.41
CA MET A 86 10.50 -4.21 -36.96
C MET A 86 9.49 -5.26 -37.45
N TYR A 87 8.21 -4.94 -37.48
CA TYR A 87 7.19 -5.85 -38.01
C TYR A 87 7.39 -6.11 -39.51
N ASN A 88 7.62 -5.04 -40.28
CA ASN A 88 7.93 -5.18 -41.71
C ASN A 88 9.20 -6.00 -41.95
N GLU A 89 10.24 -5.83 -41.12
CA GLU A 89 11.45 -6.66 -41.21
C GLU A 89 11.14 -8.14 -40.91
N ALA A 90 10.31 -8.42 -39.94
CA ALA A 90 9.89 -9.79 -39.65
C ALA A 90 9.11 -10.41 -40.81
N VAL A 91 8.19 -9.65 -41.44
CA VAL A 91 7.46 -10.10 -42.66
C VAL A 91 8.41 -10.33 -43.84
N TYR A 92 9.41 -9.46 -44.03
CA TYR A 92 10.44 -9.64 -45.04
C TYR A 92 11.22 -10.94 -44.81
N ASN A 93 11.71 -11.20 -43.64
CA ASN A 93 12.42 -12.41 -43.27
C ASN A 93 11.59 -13.68 -43.49
N GLN A 94 10.30 -13.61 -43.17
CA GLN A 94 9.36 -14.72 -43.39
C GLN A 94 9.11 -14.97 -44.88
N ALA A 95 8.98 -13.91 -45.68
CA ALA A 95 8.82 -14.03 -47.14
C ALA A 95 10.00 -14.71 -47.78
N ILE A 96 11.23 -14.33 -47.38
CA ILE A 96 12.48 -14.99 -47.86
C ILE A 96 12.47 -16.47 -47.46
N ALA A 97 12.19 -16.79 -46.21
CA ALA A 97 12.20 -18.16 -45.70
C ALA A 97 11.20 -19.07 -46.43
N ASN A 98 10.08 -18.51 -46.88
CA ASN A 98 9.01 -19.22 -47.58
C ASN A 98 9.12 -19.10 -49.11
N ASN A 99 10.14 -18.43 -49.64
CA ASN A 99 10.32 -18.17 -51.06
C ASN A 99 9.11 -17.44 -51.72
N GLN A 100 8.53 -16.48 -50.93
CA GLN A 100 7.37 -15.66 -51.32
C GLN A 100 7.81 -14.25 -51.66
N GLU A 101 6.98 -13.54 -52.45
CA GLU A 101 7.18 -12.13 -52.72
C GLU A 101 6.93 -11.30 -51.44
N TYR A 102 7.79 -10.31 -51.18
CA TYR A 102 7.66 -9.43 -50.02
C TYR A 102 6.69 -8.30 -50.32
N GLU A 103 5.68 -8.17 -49.48
CA GLU A 103 4.80 -7.03 -49.42
C GLU A 103 4.80 -6.47 -47.95
N PRO A 104 5.18 -5.19 -47.78
CA PRO A 104 5.22 -4.61 -46.44
C PRO A 104 3.83 -4.46 -45.87
N PHE A 105 3.63 -4.90 -44.61
CA PHE A 105 2.35 -4.76 -43.90
C PHE A 105 2.03 -3.29 -43.58
N TYR A 106 3.05 -2.53 -43.20
CA TYR A 106 2.95 -1.09 -42.99
C TYR A 106 3.63 -0.33 -44.13
N SER A 107 2.89 0.58 -44.78
CA SER A 107 3.47 1.41 -45.85
C SER A 107 4.48 2.41 -45.27
N ARG A 108 5.49 2.76 -46.08
CA ARG A 108 6.53 3.73 -45.68
C ARG A 108 5.92 5.10 -45.35
N ASP A 109 4.92 5.54 -46.12
CA ASP A 109 4.19 6.79 -45.85
C ASP A 109 3.54 6.81 -44.46
N LYS A 110 2.90 5.69 -44.05
CA LYS A 110 2.30 5.57 -42.73
C LYS A 110 3.35 5.65 -41.62
N ILE A 111 4.48 4.96 -41.78
CA ILE A 111 5.57 4.97 -40.78
C ILE A 111 6.12 6.39 -40.63
N ASP A 112 6.42 7.05 -41.75
CA ASP A 112 7.01 8.40 -41.74
C ASP A 112 6.02 9.45 -41.18
N LYS A 113 4.73 9.37 -41.50
CA LYS A 113 3.69 10.25 -40.93
C LYS A 113 3.49 10.01 -39.42
N THR A 114 3.57 8.75 -38.97
CA THR A 114 3.52 8.40 -37.55
C THR A 114 4.75 8.96 -36.82
N ARG A 115 5.94 8.82 -37.41
CA ARG A 115 7.18 9.34 -36.84
C ARG A 115 7.18 10.86 -36.77
N ALA A 116 6.64 11.52 -37.78
CA ALA A 116 6.50 12.98 -37.83
C ALA A 116 5.34 13.50 -36.96
N ASN A 117 4.53 12.61 -36.35
CA ASN A 117 3.31 12.98 -35.62
C ASN A 117 2.39 13.91 -36.42
N ALA A 118 2.23 13.64 -37.72
CA ALA A 118 1.54 14.50 -38.67
C ALA A 118 0.06 14.72 -38.32
N ASN A 119 -0.60 13.67 -37.82
CA ASN A 119 -1.97 13.74 -37.29
C ASN A 119 -2.16 12.64 -36.24
N PRO A 120 -2.29 12.99 -34.95
CA PRO A 120 -2.37 12.02 -33.88
C PRO A 120 -3.63 11.12 -33.90
N TYR A 121 -4.67 11.51 -34.62
CA TYR A 121 -5.87 10.68 -34.78
C TYR A 121 -5.75 9.66 -35.91
N LEU A 122 -5.06 10.00 -36.99
CA LEU A 122 -4.88 9.12 -38.16
C LEU A 122 -3.59 8.27 -38.04
N PHE A 123 -2.57 8.83 -37.41
CA PHE A 123 -1.24 8.22 -37.25
C PHE A 123 -0.83 8.26 -35.77
N PRO A 124 -1.56 7.53 -34.88
CA PRO A 124 -1.28 7.58 -33.45
C PRO A 124 0.06 6.95 -33.11
N ASN A 125 0.82 7.63 -32.25
CA ASN A 125 2.03 7.13 -31.64
C ASN A 125 1.90 7.28 -30.11
N ASN A 126 1.12 6.40 -29.48
CA ASN A 126 0.76 6.51 -28.10
C ASN A 126 1.73 5.77 -27.19
N ASP A 127 2.28 6.45 -26.22
CA ASP A 127 2.92 5.82 -25.06
C ASP A 127 1.83 5.45 -24.05
N TRP A 128 1.34 4.23 -24.13
CA TRP A 128 0.29 3.71 -23.26
C TRP A 128 0.69 3.72 -21.80
N TYR A 129 2.00 3.53 -21.51
CA TYR A 129 2.45 3.55 -20.12
C TYR A 129 2.29 4.94 -19.50
N SER A 130 2.81 5.95 -20.15
CA SER A 130 2.70 7.34 -19.65
C SER A 130 1.25 7.84 -19.63
N MET A 131 0.40 7.31 -20.50
CA MET A 131 -1.04 7.64 -20.52
C MET A 131 -1.78 7.01 -19.34
N LEU A 132 -1.45 5.77 -18.96
CA LEU A 132 -2.17 5.00 -17.94
C LEU A 132 -1.60 5.17 -16.54
N PHE A 133 -0.29 5.45 -16.42
CA PHE A 133 0.37 5.50 -15.13
C PHE A 133 0.95 6.88 -14.82
N LYS A 134 0.99 7.20 -13.54
CA LYS A 134 1.73 8.34 -12.99
C LYS A 134 3.17 7.91 -12.72
N ASP A 135 4.09 8.87 -12.72
CA ASP A 135 5.47 8.60 -12.36
C ASP A 135 5.62 8.17 -10.90
N PHE A 136 4.76 8.70 -10.03
CA PHE A 136 4.70 8.32 -8.62
C PHE A 136 3.28 8.49 -8.05
N ALA A 137 3.02 7.77 -6.97
CA ALA A 137 1.87 7.96 -6.10
C ALA A 137 2.31 8.57 -4.78
N VAL A 138 1.47 9.44 -4.20
CA VAL A 138 1.72 10.08 -2.91
C VAL A 138 0.81 9.43 -1.87
N ASN A 139 1.42 8.86 -0.83
CA ASN A 139 0.73 8.29 0.31
C ASN A 139 1.03 9.12 1.55
N GLN A 140 0.00 9.40 2.34
CA GLN A 140 0.09 10.25 3.52
C GLN A 140 -0.44 9.52 4.74
N ASN A 141 0.29 9.62 5.83
CA ASN A 141 -0.09 9.07 7.11
C ASN A 141 0.05 10.16 8.18
N LEU A 142 -1.03 10.44 8.89
CA LEU A 142 -1.02 11.29 10.07
C LEU A 142 -1.44 10.42 11.25
N ASN A 143 -0.61 10.38 12.28
CA ASN A 143 -0.90 9.70 13.52
C ASN A 143 -0.71 10.67 14.70
N ILE A 144 -1.67 10.69 15.60
CA ILE A 144 -1.63 11.49 16.82
C ILE A 144 -1.88 10.55 18.00
N SER A 145 -0.96 10.50 18.93
CA SER A 145 -1.12 9.74 20.16
C SER A 145 -1.00 10.65 21.40
N ILE A 146 -1.85 10.39 22.37
CA ILE A 146 -1.90 11.11 23.64
C ILE A 146 -1.83 10.07 24.73
N LYS A 147 -0.88 10.21 25.65
CA LYS A 147 -0.77 9.36 26.83
C LYS A 147 -0.59 10.19 28.07
N GLY A 148 -1.01 9.64 29.19
CA GLY A 148 -0.86 10.30 30.48
C GLY A 148 -1.59 9.54 31.58
N GLY A 149 -1.54 10.09 32.78
CA GLY A 149 -2.26 9.51 33.90
C GLY A 149 -2.31 10.40 35.14
N SER A 150 -3.38 10.23 35.91
CA SER A 150 -3.53 10.76 37.22
C SER A 150 -3.22 9.71 38.32
N LYS A 151 -3.52 9.99 39.58
CA LYS A 151 -3.35 9.01 40.66
C LYS A 151 -4.21 7.75 40.47
N ASN A 152 -5.36 7.89 39.83
CA ASN A 152 -6.36 6.82 39.75
C ASN A 152 -6.70 6.39 38.32
N VAL A 153 -6.32 7.16 37.32
CA VAL A 153 -6.66 6.89 35.92
C VAL A 153 -5.40 7.05 35.06
N ASP A 154 -5.15 6.09 34.22
CA ASP A 154 -4.17 6.17 33.15
C ASP A 154 -4.85 5.98 31.81
N TYR A 155 -4.30 6.63 30.78
CA TYR A 155 -4.91 6.60 29.45
C TYR A 155 -3.86 6.66 28.34
N PHE A 156 -4.18 5.98 27.25
CA PHE A 156 -3.51 6.09 25.96
C PHE A 156 -4.59 6.20 24.89
N LEU A 157 -4.55 7.27 24.12
CA LEU A 157 -5.44 7.54 23.00
C LEU A 157 -4.60 7.63 21.72
N ASN A 158 -5.04 6.99 20.64
CA ASN A 158 -4.38 7.07 19.35
C ASN A 158 -5.43 7.32 18.26
N ALA A 159 -5.13 8.27 17.35
CA ALA A 159 -5.93 8.55 16.18
C ALA A 159 -5.03 8.58 14.94
N GLY A 160 -5.39 7.83 13.91
CA GLY A 160 -4.64 7.74 12.67
C GLY A 160 -5.51 7.99 11.45
N ILE A 161 -4.94 8.69 10.46
CA ILE A 161 -5.54 8.94 9.15
C ILE A 161 -4.53 8.53 8.09
N PHE A 162 -4.92 7.61 7.21
CA PHE A 162 -4.09 7.08 6.14
C PHE A 162 -4.76 7.37 4.80
N TYR A 163 -4.01 7.99 3.90
CA TYR A 163 -4.40 8.19 2.51
C TYR A 163 -3.40 7.47 1.62
N GLU A 164 -3.87 6.49 0.88
CA GLU A 164 -3.07 5.74 -0.09
C GLU A 164 -3.66 5.94 -1.48
N ASN A 165 -2.82 6.34 -2.42
CA ASN A 165 -3.18 6.55 -3.80
C ASN A 165 -2.44 5.56 -4.69
N GLY A 166 -3.13 5.03 -5.71
CA GLY A 166 -2.50 4.22 -6.74
C GLY A 166 -1.80 5.06 -7.81
N ILE A 167 -0.94 4.41 -8.57
CA ILE A 167 -0.19 5.02 -9.68
C ILE A 167 -1.01 5.12 -10.98
N ILE A 168 -2.20 4.52 -11.05
CA ILE A 168 -3.05 4.58 -12.24
C ILE A 168 -3.58 6.01 -12.40
N ARG A 169 -3.41 6.58 -13.60
CA ARG A 169 -4.00 7.87 -13.96
C ARG A 169 -5.50 7.72 -14.12
N GLN A 170 -6.22 8.67 -13.60
CA GLN A 170 -7.65 8.78 -13.83
C GLN A 170 -7.88 9.72 -15.01
N PRO A 171 -8.63 9.30 -16.06
CA PRO A 171 -9.02 10.19 -17.12
C PRO A 171 -9.78 11.39 -16.56
N LYS A 172 -9.46 12.60 -17.03
CA LYS A 172 -10.08 13.84 -16.52
C LYS A 172 -11.55 13.99 -16.88
N GLU A 173 -12.00 13.24 -17.88
CA GLU A 173 -13.35 13.35 -18.47
C GLU A 173 -14.35 12.35 -17.92
N ASP A 174 -13.89 11.34 -17.17
CA ASP A 174 -14.78 10.33 -16.61
C ASP A 174 -15.42 10.80 -15.29
N LYS A 175 -16.74 10.75 -15.27
CA LYS A 175 -17.55 10.92 -14.04
C LYS A 175 -17.34 9.78 -13.03
N LEU A 176 -16.69 8.70 -13.46
CA LEU A 176 -16.39 7.53 -12.65
C LEU A 176 -14.99 7.67 -12.05
N ASP A 177 -14.91 7.62 -10.73
CA ASP A 177 -13.63 7.56 -10.03
C ASP A 177 -13.08 6.13 -10.08
N VAL A 178 -12.27 5.84 -11.10
CA VAL A 178 -11.57 4.54 -11.28
C VAL A 178 -10.20 4.51 -10.60
N GLY A 179 -9.82 5.61 -9.94
CA GLY A 179 -8.56 5.72 -9.23
C GLY A 179 -8.53 4.80 -8.00
N MET A 180 -7.45 4.04 -7.85
CA MET A 180 -7.21 3.31 -6.60
C MET A 180 -6.92 4.33 -5.49
N ARG A 181 -7.84 4.46 -4.56
CA ARG A 181 -7.70 5.29 -3.36
C ARG A 181 -8.14 4.49 -2.15
N ASN A 182 -7.31 4.44 -1.16
CA ASN A 182 -7.65 3.88 0.14
C ASN A 182 -7.60 4.99 1.19
N LYS A 183 -8.68 5.12 1.97
CA LYS A 183 -8.73 6.04 3.10
C LYS A 183 -9.05 5.22 4.32
N LYS A 184 -8.15 5.21 5.28
CA LYS A 184 -8.30 4.47 6.53
C LYS A 184 -8.25 5.43 7.70
N TYR A 185 -9.23 5.31 8.59
CA TYR A 185 -9.30 6.04 9.84
C TYR A 185 -9.19 5.04 10.96
N LEU A 186 -8.31 5.29 11.89
CA LEU A 186 -8.09 4.45 13.05
C LEU A 186 -8.32 5.28 14.31
N PHE A 187 -8.99 4.68 15.27
CA PHE A 187 -9.09 5.22 16.61
C PHE A 187 -8.90 4.09 17.62
N GLN A 188 -8.04 4.32 18.59
CA GLN A 188 -7.79 3.40 19.69
C GLN A 188 -7.83 4.16 21.01
N SER A 189 -8.44 3.57 22.01
CA SER A 189 -8.53 4.10 23.35
C SER A 189 -8.21 2.99 24.35
N ASN A 190 -7.22 3.20 25.19
CA ASN A 190 -6.90 2.35 26.33
C ASN A 190 -6.99 3.24 27.58
N VAL A 191 -7.99 3.03 28.38
CA VAL A 191 -8.19 3.78 29.64
C VAL A 191 -8.33 2.80 30.78
N THR A 192 -7.53 2.96 31.81
CA THR A 192 -7.61 2.14 33.02
C THR A 192 -7.89 3.01 34.22
N ALA A 193 -8.96 2.71 34.93
CA ALA A 193 -9.32 3.39 36.20
C ALA A 193 -9.12 2.44 37.37
N ARG A 194 -8.48 2.93 38.43
CA ARG A 194 -8.40 2.27 39.72
C ARG A 194 -9.56 2.76 40.59
N VAL A 195 -10.57 1.91 40.73
CA VAL A 195 -11.77 2.23 41.54
C VAL A 195 -11.47 2.06 43.02
N THR A 196 -10.70 1.04 43.38
CA THR A 196 -10.21 0.80 44.74
C THR A 196 -8.73 0.40 44.70
N SER A 197 -8.11 0.20 45.88
CA SER A 197 -6.71 -0.32 45.94
C SER A 197 -6.55 -1.70 45.30
N THR A 198 -7.63 -2.48 45.17
CA THR A 198 -7.62 -3.85 44.66
C THR A 198 -8.39 -4.01 43.35
N THR A 199 -9.20 -3.02 42.94
CA THR A 199 -10.06 -3.13 41.75
C THR A 199 -9.64 -2.14 40.66
N LYS A 200 -9.38 -2.67 39.47
CA LYS A 200 -9.13 -1.90 38.25
C LYS A 200 -10.20 -2.20 37.22
N VAL A 201 -10.62 -1.19 36.49
CA VAL A 201 -11.51 -1.29 35.35
C VAL A 201 -10.82 -0.69 34.15
N GLY A 202 -10.70 -1.46 33.08
CA GLY A 202 -10.07 -1.03 31.83
C GLY A 202 -11.03 -1.17 30.64
N VAL A 203 -10.91 -0.25 29.68
CA VAL A 203 -11.62 -0.24 28.39
C VAL A 203 -10.59 0.03 27.28
#